data_a4c0b1a13f834a04a2f96718577c091c
#
_entry.id   a4c0b1a13f834a04a2f96718577c091c
#
_cell.length_a   1.000
_cell.length_b   1.000
_cell.length_c   1.000
_cell.angle_alpha   90.00
_cell.angle_beta   90.00
_cell.angle_gamma   90.00
#
_symmetry.space_group_name_H-M   'P 1'
#
loop_
_entity.id
_entity.type
_entity.pdbx_description
1 polymer ?
#
loop_
_entity_poly.entity_id
_entity_poly.type
_entity_poly.pdbx_seq_one_letter_code
_entity_poly.pdbx_strand_id
1 'polypeptide(L)'
;MEENETARMTTIDALETKIEKAQEQVSKAKKQYDTALAKLSDLLDKRDALRRDEIVKAILKSDKTYEEVLGFLGTNADEEDE
;
A
#
# COMPACT_ATOMS: atom_id res chain seq x y z
N MET A 1 8.42 54.33 -6.10
CA MET A 1 8.39 53.28 -7.12
C MET A 1 9.40 52.21 -6.85
N GLU A 2 10.63 52.55 -6.53
CA GLU A 2 11.65 51.56 -6.22
C GLU A 2 11.31 50.69 -5.03
N GLU A 3 10.72 51.29 -3.99
CA GLU A 3 10.31 50.58 -2.77
C GLU A 3 9.23 49.52 -3.09
N ASN A 4 8.30 49.88 -3.97
CA ASN A 4 7.22 48.94 -4.36
C ASN A 4 7.76 47.77 -5.15
N GLU A 5 8.71 48.01 -6.04
CA GLU A 5 9.34 46.95 -6.82
C GLU A 5 10.15 46.01 -5.94
N THR A 6 10.88 46.57 -4.98
CA THR A 6 11.66 45.78 -4.03
C THR A 6 10.73 44.93 -3.16
N ALA A 7 9.61 45.50 -2.70
CA ALA A 7 8.63 44.79 -1.92
C ALA A 7 7.99 43.64 -2.71
N ARG A 8 7.70 43.87 -4.01
CA ARG A 8 7.17 42.82 -4.89
C ARG A 8 8.16 41.66 -5.06
N MET A 9 9.43 42.00 -5.30
CA MET A 9 10.46 40.99 -5.45
C MET A 9 10.62 40.16 -4.19
N THR A 10 10.63 40.81 -3.03
CA THR A 10 10.72 40.13 -1.75
C THR A 10 9.51 39.24 -1.52
N THR A 11 8.32 39.71 -1.88
CA THR A 11 7.08 38.92 -1.76
C THR A 11 7.11 37.72 -2.68
N ILE A 12 7.55 37.89 -3.92
CA ILE A 12 7.66 36.78 -4.88
C ILE A 12 8.68 35.76 -4.39
N ASP A 13 9.85 36.24 -3.94
CA ASP A 13 10.88 35.35 -3.40
C ASP A 13 10.37 34.56 -2.20
N ALA A 14 9.63 35.23 -1.30
CA ALA A 14 9.04 34.56 -0.15
C ALA A 14 8.04 33.49 -0.57
N LEU A 15 7.21 33.77 -1.58
CA LEU A 15 6.26 32.81 -2.11
C LEU A 15 6.95 31.63 -2.79
N GLU A 16 8.00 31.92 -3.55
CA GLU A 16 8.76 30.85 -4.22
C GLU A 16 9.41 29.91 -3.20
N THR A 17 9.94 30.46 -2.11
CA THR A 17 10.49 29.65 -1.03
C THR A 17 9.41 28.78 -0.40
N LYS A 18 8.23 29.33 -0.16
CA LYS A 18 7.10 28.57 0.36
C LYS A 18 6.65 27.47 -0.60
N ILE A 19 6.64 27.79 -1.88
CA ILE A 19 6.28 26.81 -2.93
C ILE A 19 7.29 25.66 -2.92
N GLU A 20 8.58 25.96 -2.87
CA GLU A 20 9.60 24.91 -2.83
C GLU A 20 9.44 24.01 -1.62
N LYS A 21 9.20 24.60 -0.45
CA LYS A 21 8.99 23.83 0.77
C LYS A 21 7.74 22.97 0.69
N ALA A 22 6.68 23.52 0.11
CA ALA A 22 5.45 22.77 -0.08
C ALA A 22 5.66 21.59 -1.05
N GLN A 23 6.43 21.81 -2.12
CA GLN A 23 6.76 20.76 -3.07
C GLN A 23 7.59 19.65 -2.41
N GLU A 24 8.53 20.01 -1.55
CA GLU A 24 9.30 19.03 -0.78
C GLU A 24 8.40 18.22 0.14
N GLN A 25 7.46 18.88 0.81
CA GLN A 25 6.50 18.19 1.68
C GLN A 25 5.64 17.21 0.89
N VAL A 26 5.18 17.60 -0.28
CA VAL A 26 4.40 16.72 -1.16
C VAL A 26 5.24 15.51 -1.56
N SER A 27 6.49 15.74 -1.96
CA SER A 27 7.39 14.66 -2.36
C SER A 27 7.64 13.69 -1.21
N LYS A 28 7.87 14.19 -0.01
CA LYS A 28 8.05 13.35 1.19
C LYS A 28 6.79 12.57 1.51
N ALA A 29 5.65 13.22 1.47
CA ALA A 29 4.37 12.59 1.75
C ALA A 29 4.09 11.47 0.75
N LYS A 30 4.41 11.71 -0.52
CA LYS A 30 4.24 10.70 -1.57
C LYS A 30 5.13 9.49 -1.32
N LYS A 31 6.39 9.71 -0.95
CA LYS A 31 7.31 8.62 -0.63
C LYS A 31 6.82 7.84 0.58
N GLN A 32 6.35 8.53 1.61
CA GLN A 32 5.80 7.89 2.80
C GLN A 32 4.57 7.06 2.46
N TYR A 33 3.72 7.59 1.60
CA TYR A 33 2.53 6.86 1.14
C TYR A 33 2.93 5.60 0.39
N ASP A 34 3.86 5.71 -0.55
CA ASP A 34 4.32 4.57 -1.33
C ASP A 34 4.95 3.49 -0.43
N THR A 35 5.75 3.92 0.55
CA THR A 35 6.38 3.00 1.51
C THR A 35 5.31 2.31 2.37
N ALA A 36 4.34 3.07 2.86
CA ALA A 36 3.26 2.51 3.67
C ALA A 36 2.41 1.53 2.86
N LEU A 37 2.15 1.85 1.60
CA LEU A 37 1.39 0.98 0.71
C LEU A 37 2.13 -0.34 0.46
N ALA A 38 3.45 -0.27 0.22
CA ALA A 38 4.27 -1.46 0.03
C ALA A 38 4.28 -2.32 1.29
N LYS A 39 4.37 -1.69 2.46
CA LYS A 39 4.33 -2.40 3.73
C LYS A 39 2.99 -3.09 3.95
N LEU A 40 1.89 -2.40 3.63
CA LEU A 40 0.56 -2.98 3.75
C LEU A 40 0.43 -4.20 2.84
N SER A 41 0.87 -4.08 1.59
CA SER A 41 0.84 -5.19 0.63
C SER A 41 1.62 -6.40 1.16
N ASP A 42 2.81 -6.16 1.70
CA ASP A 42 3.64 -7.21 2.28
C ASP A 42 2.95 -7.90 3.46
N LEU A 43 2.34 -7.11 4.34
CA LEU A 43 1.62 -7.66 5.50
C LEU A 43 0.41 -8.47 5.08
N LEU A 44 -0.32 -8.02 4.06
CA LEU A 44 -1.46 -8.76 3.53
C LEU A 44 -1.01 -10.11 2.96
N ASP A 45 0.09 -10.11 2.23
CA ASP A 45 0.65 -11.35 1.66
C ASP A 45 1.05 -12.33 2.78
N LYS A 46 1.69 -11.82 3.82
CA LYS A 46 2.08 -12.65 4.97
C LYS A 46 0.87 -13.21 5.69
N ARG A 47 -0.17 -12.39 5.89
CA ARG A 47 -1.41 -12.86 6.51
C ARG A 47 -2.04 -13.99 5.69
N ASP A 48 -2.10 -13.80 4.38
CA ASP A 48 -2.71 -14.78 3.50
C ASP A 48 -1.90 -16.09 3.48
N ALA A 49 -0.58 -16.00 3.52
CA ALA A 49 0.29 -17.17 3.61
C ALA A 49 0.04 -17.95 4.90
N LEU A 50 -0.05 -17.23 6.04
CA LEU A 50 -0.32 -17.86 7.33
C LEU A 50 -1.70 -18.51 7.37
N ARG A 51 -2.70 -17.85 6.80
CA ARG A 51 -4.05 -18.43 6.71
C ARG A 51 -4.06 -19.71 5.92
N ARG A 52 -3.35 -19.73 4.79
CA ARG A 52 -3.24 -20.94 3.98
C ARG A 52 -2.56 -22.06 4.76
N ASP A 53 -1.49 -21.76 5.48
CA ASP A 53 -0.80 -22.75 6.32
C ASP A 53 -1.72 -23.30 7.39
N GLU A 54 -2.49 -22.45 8.05
CA GLU A 54 -3.44 -22.87 9.09
C GLU A 54 -4.52 -23.77 8.50
N ILE A 55 -5.03 -23.43 7.34
CA ILE A 55 -6.05 -24.25 6.65
C ILE A 55 -5.47 -25.60 6.29
N VAL A 56 -4.27 -25.62 5.71
CA VAL A 56 -3.60 -26.88 5.34
C VAL A 56 -3.39 -27.75 6.57
N LYS A 57 -2.91 -27.18 7.67
CA LYS A 57 -2.70 -27.91 8.91
C LYS A 57 -4.02 -28.48 9.45
N ALA A 58 -5.08 -27.68 9.43
CA ALA A 58 -6.39 -28.12 9.89
C ALA A 58 -6.91 -29.27 9.04
N ILE A 59 -6.74 -29.19 7.72
CA ILE A 59 -7.18 -30.25 6.79
C ILE A 59 -6.38 -31.54 7.05
N LEU A 60 -5.07 -31.42 7.23
CA LEU A 60 -4.23 -32.59 7.52
C LEU A 60 -4.64 -33.28 8.82
N LYS A 61 -5.03 -32.51 9.83
CA LYS A 61 -5.50 -33.05 11.10
C LYS A 61 -6.89 -33.71 10.97
N SER A 62 -7.67 -33.34 9.99
CA SER A 62 -9.03 -33.85 9.81
C SER A 62 -9.08 -35.17 9.05
N ASP A 63 -7.96 -35.76 8.71
CA ASP A 63 -7.85 -37.06 7.99
C ASP A 63 -8.46 -37.03 6.57
N LYS A 64 -8.63 -35.85 5.99
CA LYS A 64 -9.10 -35.78 4.61
C LYS A 64 -7.99 -36.12 3.64
N THR A 65 -8.37 -36.77 2.54
CA THR A 65 -7.40 -37.10 1.51
C THR A 65 -6.98 -35.88 0.72
N TYR A 66 -5.83 -35.98 0.06
CA TYR A 66 -5.32 -34.94 -0.80
C TYR A 66 -6.33 -34.55 -1.88
N GLU A 67 -6.98 -35.58 -2.49
CA GLU A 67 -7.97 -35.35 -3.52
C GLU A 67 -9.18 -34.59 -3.01
N GLU A 68 -9.64 -34.92 -1.82
CA GLU A 68 -10.76 -34.18 -1.20
C GLU A 68 -10.42 -32.73 -0.99
N VAL A 69 -9.19 -32.45 -0.54
CA VAL A 69 -8.71 -31.08 -0.32
C VAL A 69 -8.66 -30.33 -1.64
N LEU A 70 -8.10 -30.93 -2.69
CA LEU A 70 -8.03 -30.29 -4.00
C LEU A 70 -9.42 -30.03 -4.58
N GLY A 71 -10.34 -30.98 -4.41
CA GLY A 71 -11.72 -30.80 -4.85
C GLY A 71 -12.39 -29.64 -4.16
N PHE A 72 -12.21 -29.53 -2.87
CA PHE A 72 -12.77 -28.42 -2.08
C PHE A 72 -12.22 -27.06 -2.54
N LEU A 73 -10.90 -26.98 -2.71
CA LEU A 73 -10.23 -25.74 -3.13
C LEU A 73 -10.62 -25.38 -4.56
N GLY A 74 -10.71 -26.36 -5.44
CA GLY A 74 -11.13 -26.15 -6.83
C GLY A 74 -12.55 -25.62 -6.91
N THR A 75 -13.45 -26.17 -6.12
CA THR A 75 -14.85 -25.72 -6.07
C THR A 75 -14.94 -24.27 -5.60
N ASN A 76 -14.19 -23.92 -4.58
CA ASN A 76 -14.15 -22.54 -4.07
C ASN A 76 -13.58 -21.57 -5.11
N ALA A 77 -12.54 -21.97 -5.82
CA ALA A 77 -11.95 -21.15 -6.87
C ALA A 77 -12.93 -20.91 -8.01
N ASP A 78 -13.69 -21.94 -8.39
CA ASP A 78 -14.72 -21.82 -9.43
C ASP A 78 -15.83 -20.87 -9.01
N GLU A 79 -16.22 -20.91 -7.74
CA GLU A 79 -17.24 -20.00 -7.21
C GLU A 79 -16.75 -18.55 -7.22
N GLU A 80 -15.48 -18.33 -6.93
CA GLU A 80 -14.89 -16.99 -6.92
C GLU A 80 -14.78 -16.39 -8.32
N ASP A 81 -14.58 -17.20 -9.32
CA ASP A 81 -14.42 -16.75 -10.70
C ASP A 81 -15.73 -16.23 -11.31
N GLU A 82 -16.84 -16.51 -10.73
CA GLU A 82 -18.12 -15.97 -11.19
C GLU A 82 -18.37 -14.57 -10.61
#